data_729d42f7f41f7ab4b581ff916eae6eea
#
_entry.id   729d42f7f41f7ab4b581ff916eae6eea
#
_cell.length_a   1.000
_cell.length_b   1.000
_cell.length_c   1.000
_cell.angle_alpha   90.00
_cell.angle_beta   90.00
_cell.angle_gamma   90.00
#
_symmetry.space_group_name_H-M   'P 1'
#
loop_
_entity.id
_entity.type
_entity.pdbx_description
1 polymer ?
#
loop_
_entity_poly.entity_id
_entity_poly.type
_entity_poly.pdbx_seq_one_letter_code
_entity_poly.pdbx_strand_id
1 'polypeptide(L)'
;NSDMVKDMELYKSSIPAKFGGRISSVLDINSREGSKEKFQGSASLGLLTSSLTLEGPLFNKKTSYIVGARTTYSDWLLNLLPEKSGYKDGNAGFYDLNASIDHRFDVNNSLTLTGYFSHDRFHFDEVERYAYQNASASLKWTHAFHPNLTGTFITGYDLYNNRTENTDNPATAYTLTFGIDQFYGKADFSWQAHDHH
;
A
#
# COMPACT_ATOMS: atom_id res chain seq x y z
N ASN A 1 5.27 -0.14 -3.53
CA ASN A 1 6.64 0.32 -3.77
C ASN A 1 7.54 -0.15 -2.62
N SER A 2 8.55 -1.00 -2.92
CA SER A 2 9.47 -1.58 -1.92
C SER A 2 10.31 -0.52 -1.20
N ASP A 3 10.61 0.60 -1.85
CA ASP A 3 11.43 1.67 -1.28
C ASP A 3 10.77 2.37 -0.07
N MET A 4 9.47 2.16 0.11
CA MET A 4 8.69 2.72 1.22
C MET A 4 8.47 1.72 2.37
N VAL A 5 8.90 0.47 2.20
CA VAL A 5 8.74 -0.57 3.21
C VAL A 5 9.96 -0.58 4.13
N LYS A 6 9.71 -0.54 5.44
CA LYS A 6 10.73 -0.70 6.47
C LYS A 6 10.97 -2.17 6.78
N ASP A 7 9.90 -2.87 7.07
CA ASP A 7 9.91 -4.30 7.40
C ASP A 7 8.57 -4.96 7.04
N MET A 8 8.61 -6.29 6.90
CA MET A 8 7.43 -7.12 6.66
C MET A 8 7.49 -8.36 7.54
N GLU A 9 6.39 -8.67 8.22
CA GLU A 9 6.23 -9.88 9.02
C GLU A 9 5.04 -10.70 8.54
N LEU A 10 5.28 -11.99 8.30
CA LEU A 10 4.23 -12.93 7.89
C LEU A 10 3.89 -13.88 9.03
N TYR A 11 2.68 -13.77 9.57
CA TYR A 11 2.12 -14.65 10.59
C TYR A 11 1.28 -15.72 9.92
N LYS A 12 1.74 -16.98 9.91
CA LYS A 12 1.04 -18.09 9.22
C LYS A 12 0.13 -18.92 10.12
N SER A 13 0.44 -19.03 11.41
CA SER A 13 -0.27 -19.94 12.33
C SER A 13 -0.54 -19.34 13.72
N SER A 14 0.35 -18.57 14.29
CA SER A 14 0.17 -17.92 15.59
C SER A 14 -0.05 -16.43 15.37
N ILE A 15 -1.27 -16.04 15.06
CA ILE A 15 -1.62 -14.66 14.82
C ILE A 15 -1.74 -13.94 16.16
N PRO A 16 -0.94 -12.90 16.43
CA PRO A 16 -1.07 -12.11 17.65
C PRO A 16 -2.47 -11.50 17.80
N ALA A 17 -2.95 -11.37 19.04
CA ALA A 17 -4.30 -10.85 19.33
C ALA A 17 -4.54 -9.43 18.78
N LYS A 18 -3.48 -8.65 18.55
CA LYS A 18 -3.55 -7.33 17.91
C LYS A 18 -4.18 -7.34 16.50
N PHE A 19 -4.20 -8.50 15.82
CA PHE A 19 -4.80 -8.71 14.50
C PHE A 19 -6.14 -9.46 14.58
N GLY A 20 -7.02 -9.07 15.48
CA GLY A 20 -8.32 -9.71 15.69
C GLY A 20 -9.15 -9.87 14.41
N GLY A 21 -10.04 -10.88 14.40
CA GLY A 21 -10.95 -11.14 13.28
C GLY A 21 -10.33 -11.80 12.05
N ARG A 22 -9.10 -12.32 12.13
CA ARG A 22 -8.40 -13.02 11.04
C ARG A 22 -8.26 -14.51 11.40
N ILE A 23 -8.61 -15.38 10.45
CA ILE A 23 -8.60 -16.85 10.61
C ILE A 23 -7.53 -17.55 9.74
N SER A 24 -6.87 -16.80 8.85
CA SER A 24 -5.79 -17.34 8.01
C SER A 24 -4.43 -16.71 8.36
N SER A 25 -3.62 -16.37 7.40
CA SER A 25 -2.36 -15.65 7.63
C SER A 25 -2.54 -14.14 7.65
N VAL A 26 -1.64 -13.44 8.32
CA VAL A 26 -1.55 -11.97 8.33
C VAL A 26 -0.17 -11.56 7.82
N LEU A 27 -0.14 -10.66 6.86
CA LEU A 27 1.06 -9.97 6.42
C LEU A 27 1.03 -8.55 7.00
N ASP A 28 1.92 -8.30 7.96
CA ASP A 28 2.11 -6.97 8.56
C ASP A 28 3.21 -6.24 7.80
N ILE A 29 2.89 -5.08 7.23
CA ILE A 29 3.82 -4.27 6.43
C ILE A 29 3.97 -2.93 7.12
N ASN A 30 5.18 -2.63 7.57
CA ASN A 30 5.50 -1.36 8.20
C ASN A 30 6.20 -0.44 7.19
N SER A 31 5.65 0.76 7.02
CA SER A 31 6.27 1.81 6.21
C SER A 31 7.44 2.45 6.96
N ARG A 32 8.46 2.88 6.21
CA ARG A 32 9.53 3.71 6.78
C ARG A 32 9.11 5.18 6.84
N GLU A 33 9.66 5.90 7.80
CA GLU A 33 9.55 7.35 7.87
C GLU A 33 10.44 8.01 6.80
N GLY A 34 10.04 9.18 6.31
CA GLY A 34 10.88 10.01 5.45
C GLY A 34 12.05 10.63 6.20
N SER A 35 13.06 11.07 5.47
CA SER A 35 14.24 11.77 6.04
C SER A 35 13.82 13.04 6.78
N LYS A 36 14.29 13.23 8.00
CA LYS A 36 14.09 14.46 8.80
C LYS A 36 15.23 15.46 8.69
N GLU A 37 16.31 15.09 7.98
CA GLU A 37 17.51 15.91 7.90
C GLU A 37 17.64 16.66 6.57
N LYS A 38 17.45 15.98 5.47
CA LYS A 38 17.63 16.52 4.11
C LYS A 38 16.67 15.91 3.12
N PHE A 39 16.42 16.64 2.03
CA PHE A 39 15.74 16.11 0.87
C PHE A 39 16.57 14.99 0.24
N GLN A 40 15.94 13.89 -0.10
CA GLN A 40 16.51 12.75 -0.80
C GLN A 40 15.50 12.24 -1.83
N GLY A 41 16.03 11.61 -2.87
CA GLY A 41 15.21 10.99 -3.89
C GLY A 41 15.95 9.83 -4.53
N SER A 42 15.21 8.83 -4.96
CA SER A 42 15.69 7.71 -5.76
C SER A 42 14.77 7.52 -6.96
N ALA A 43 15.36 7.19 -8.11
CA ALA A 43 14.63 6.83 -9.31
C ALA A 43 15.20 5.53 -9.86
N SER A 44 14.33 4.62 -10.27
CA SER A 44 14.70 3.37 -10.93
C SER A 44 13.98 3.29 -12.27
N LEU A 45 14.73 3.01 -13.32
CA LEU A 45 14.20 2.78 -14.66
C LEU A 45 14.59 1.36 -15.08
N GLY A 46 13.61 0.48 -15.15
CA GLY A 46 13.77 -0.90 -15.57
C GLY A 46 13.08 -1.17 -16.91
N LEU A 47 13.27 -2.35 -17.45
CA LEU A 47 12.63 -2.76 -18.71
C LEU A 47 11.10 -2.88 -18.59
N LEU A 48 10.60 -3.25 -17.42
CA LEU A 48 9.17 -3.49 -17.20
C LEU A 48 8.57 -2.52 -16.18
N THR A 49 9.38 -1.96 -15.30
CA THR A 49 8.90 -1.17 -14.16
C THR A 49 9.80 0.02 -13.94
N SER A 50 9.19 1.16 -13.69
CA SER A 50 9.88 2.37 -13.22
C SER A 50 9.32 2.80 -11.88
N SER A 51 10.19 3.35 -11.03
CA SER A 51 9.80 3.91 -9.74
C SER A 51 10.51 5.22 -9.44
N LEU A 52 9.86 6.05 -8.64
CA LEU A 52 10.38 7.30 -8.11
C LEU A 52 10.00 7.38 -6.64
N THR A 53 10.96 7.71 -5.79
CA THR A 53 10.70 7.97 -4.37
C THR A 53 11.37 9.29 -3.99
N LEU A 54 10.62 10.17 -3.33
CA LEU A 54 11.06 11.47 -2.84
C LEU A 54 10.76 11.56 -1.36
N GLU A 55 11.69 12.06 -0.58
CA GLU A 55 11.53 12.22 0.86
C GLU A 55 12.30 13.44 1.39
N GLY A 56 11.86 13.95 2.51
CA GLY A 56 12.56 15.06 3.16
C GLY A 56 11.79 15.66 4.33
N PRO A 57 12.40 16.65 5.01
CA PRO A 57 11.73 17.42 6.05
C PRO A 57 10.68 18.36 5.45
N LEU A 58 9.55 18.53 6.14
CA LEU A 58 8.56 19.57 5.90
C LEU A 58 8.65 20.60 7.03
N PHE A 59 8.88 21.87 6.71
CA PHE A 59 8.91 23.04 7.58
C PHE A 59 9.96 22.98 8.71
N ASN A 60 10.16 21.85 9.36
CA ASN A 60 11.12 21.65 10.45
C ASN A 60 11.54 20.18 10.55
N LYS A 61 12.55 19.87 11.38
CA LYS A 61 13.04 18.50 11.60
C LYS A 61 12.05 17.59 12.36
N LYS A 62 10.92 18.12 12.80
CA LYS A 62 9.87 17.32 13.48
C LYS A 62 8.89 16.67 12.51
N THR A 63 8.84 17.18 11.28
CA THR A 63 7.92 16.68 10.25
C THR A 63 8.73 16.19 9.06
N SER A 64 8.46 14.98 8.60
CA SER A 64 9.02 14.44 7.37
C SER A 64 7.90 13.91 6.48
N TYR A 65 8.21 13.84 5.20
CA TYR A 65 7.36 13.18 4.22
C TYR A 65 8.16 12.17 3.41
N ILE A 66 7.46 11.19 2.89
CA ILE A 66 7.93 10.29 1.86
C ILE A 66 6.80 10.06 0.86
N VAL A 67 7.10 10.16 -0.42
CA VAL A 67 6.18 9.89 -1.52
C VAL A 67 6.86 8.96 -2.49
N GLY A 68 6.19 7.88 -2.86
CA GLY A 68 6.68 6.91 -3.83
C GLY A 68 5.65 6.66 -4.90
N ALA A 69 6.08 6.64 -6.15
CA ALA A 69 5.28 6.25 -7.30
C ALA A 69 5.97 5.10 -8.04
N ARG A 70 5.18 4.19 -8.59
CA ARG A 70 5.67 3.09 -9.41
C ARG A 70 4.69 2.84 -10.55
N THR A 71 5.22 2.48 -11.71
CA THR A 71 4.42 2.08 -12.87
C THR A 71 5.05 0.92 -13.59
N THR A 72 4.24 0.10 -14.22
CA THR A 72 4.64 -0.99 -15.10
C THR A 72 4.13 -0.74 -16.51
N TYR A 73 4.96 -1.08 -17.49
CA TYR A 73 4.69 -0.96 -18.92
C TYR A 73 5.18 -2.23 -19.63
N SER A 74 4.36 -3.27 -19.61
CA SER A 74 4.71 -4.59 -20.18
C SER A 74 4.20 -4.81 -21.62
N ASP A 75 3.40 -3.90 -22.16
CA ASP A 75 2.75 -4.05 -23.46
C ASP A 75 3.75 -4.31 -24.59
N TRP A 76 4.88 -3.61 -24.58
CA TRP A 76 5.93 -3.80 -25.59
C TRP A 76 6.52 -5.23 -25.57
N LEU A 77 6.61 -5.84 -24.38
CA LEU A 77 7.12 -7.23 -24.25
C LEU A 77 6.08 -8.23 -24.75
N LEU A 78 4.80 -8.01 -24.45
CA LEU A 78 3.72 -8.88 -24.92
C LEU A 78 3.63 -8.84 -26.45
N ASN A 79 3.82 -7.67 -27.07
CA ASN A 79 3.84 -7.52 -28.52
C ASN A 79 5.00 -8.22 -29.22
N LEU A 80 6.05 -8.61 -28.50
CA LEU A 80 7.16 -9.42 -29.03
C LEU A 80 6.86 -10.91 -29.05
N LEU A 81 5.79 -11.35 -28.41
CA LEU A 81 5.42 -12.76 -28.36
C LEU A 81 4.89 -13.23 -29.72
N PRO A 82 5.09 -14.52 -30.07
CA PRO A 82 4.53 -15.11 -31.27
C PRO A 82 2.97 -15.09 -31.21
N GLU A 83 2.31 -14.91 -32.36
CA GLU A 83 0.84 -14.94 -32.45
C GLU A 83 0.20 -16.19 -31.83
N LYS A 84 0.89 -17.33 -31.94
CA LYS A 84 0.43 -18.60 -31.35
C LYS A 84 0.45 -18.62 -29.81
N SER A 85 1.02 -17.60 -29.16
CA SER A 85 1.07 -17.55 -27.69
C SER A 85 -0.28 -17.25 -27.05
N GLY A 86 -1.22 -16.63 -27.79
CA GLY A 86 -2.47 -16.12 -27.26
C GLY A 86 -2.34 -14.85 -26.38
N TYR A 87 -1.14 -14.32 -26.23
CA TYR A 87 -0.86 -13.16 -25.36
C TYR A 87 -0.30 -11.94 -26.10
N LYS A 88 -0.09 -12.03 -27.42
CA LYS A 88 0.55 -10.99 -28.22
C LYS A 88 -0.19 -9.65 -28.16
N ASP A 89 -1.51 -9.68 -28.19
CA ASP A 89 -2.36 -8.48 -28.14
C ASP A 89 -2.82 -8.15 -26.71
N GLY A 90 -2.19 -8.82 -25.73
CA GLY A 90 -2.43 -8.58 -24.32
C GLY A 90 -1.93 -7.20 -23.87
N ASN A 91 -2.58 -6.67 -22.85
CA ASN A 91 -2.15 -5.47 -22.16
C ASN A 91 -2.13 -5.76 -20.66
N ALA A 92 -1.00 -5.48 -20.00
CA ALA A 92 -0.90 -5.60 -18.56
C ALA A 92 -0.09 -4.43 -18.02
N GLY A 93 -0.72 -3.63 -17.21
CA GLY A 93 -0.08 -2.48 -16.61
C GLY A 93 -0.65 -2.16 -15.25
N PHE A 94 0.20 -1.66 -14.37
CA PHE A 94 -0.23 -1.11 -13.11
C PHE A 94 0.53 0.18 -12.79
N TYR A 95 -0.06 0.99 -11.94
CA TYR A 95 0.63 2.07 -11.26
C TYR A 95 0.15 2.16 -9.82
N ASP A 96 1.06 2.54 -8.94
CA ASP A 96 0.76 2.83 -7.55
C ASP A 96 1.40 4.14 -7.09
N LEU A 97 0.73 4.79 -6.15
CA LEU A 97 1.18 5.98 -5.44
C LEU A 97 1.05 5.72 -3.95
N ASN A 98 2.13 5.98 -3.23
CA ASN A 98 2.19 5.90 -1.77
C ASN A 98 2.66 7.24 -1.23
N ALA A 99 2.06 7.70 -0.14
CA ALA A 99 2.50 8.90 0.56
C ALA A 99 2.40 8.70 2.07
N SER A 100 3.39 9.18 2.81
CA SER A 100 3.34 9.25 4.27
C SER A 100 3.89 10.59 4.75
N ILE A 101 3.24 11.13 5.77
CA ILE A 101 3.69 12.31 6.53
C ILE A 101 3.78 11.90 7.98
N ASP A 102 4.95 12.07 8.56
CA ASP A 102 5.24 11.78 9.95
C ASP A 102 5.54 13.06 10.70
N HIS A 103 4.81 13.31 11.78
CA HIS A 103 5.01 14.47 12.63
C HIS A 103 5.23 14.05 14.08
N ARG A 104 6.32 14.55 14.69
CA ARG A 104 6.60 14.37 16.12
C ARG A 104 6.34 15.68 16.86
N PHE A 105 5.23 15.75 17.60
CA PHE A 105 4.91 16.91 18.43
C PHE A 105 5.94 17.10 19.52
N ASP A 106 6.22 16.01 20.26
CA ASP A 106 7.19 15.94 21.36
C ASP A 106 7.74 14.50 21.50
N VAL A 107 8.44 14.22 22.62
CA VAL A 107 9.06 12.90 22.87
C VAL A 107 8.02 11.79 23.09
N ASN A 108 6.80 12.16 23.49
CA ASN A 108 5.73 11.23 23.84
C ASN A 108 4.65 11.13 22.75
N ASN A 109 4.62 12.06 21.78
CA ASN A 109 3.53 12.18 20.82
C ASN A 109 4.03 12.18 19.38
N SER A 110 3.52 11.27 18.58
CA SER A 110 3.74 11.24 17.13
C SER A 110 2.46 10.95 16.37
N LEU A 111 2.35 11.52 15.18
CA LEU A 111 1.23 11.35 14.27
C LEU A 111 1.78 10.96 12.89
N THR A 112 1.23 9.92 12.31
CA THR A 112 1.53 9.48 10.95
C THR A 112 0.24 9.51 10.12
N LEU A 113 0.27 10.21 8.99
CA LEU A 113 -0.77 10.15 7.96
C LEU A 113 -0.23 9.36 6.78
N THR A 114 -0.94 8.34 6.35
CA THR A 114 -0.55 7.50 5.20
C THR A 114 -1.67 7.46 4.18
N GLY A 115 -1.31 7.56 2.91
CA GLY A 115 -2.19 7.39 1.77
C GLY A 115 -1.62 6.39 0.77
N TYR A 116 -2.49 5.59 0.17
CA TYR A 116 -2.16 4.63 -0.88
C TYR A 116 -3.20 4.67 -1.98
N PHE A 117 -2.74 4.58 -3.21
CA PHE A 117 -3.60 4.40 -4.38
C PHE A 117 -2.93 3.44 -5.36
N SER A 118 -3.70 2.50 -5.93
CA SER A 118 -3.24 1.69 -7.06
C SER A 118 -4.33 1.49 -8.09
N HIS A 119 -3.89 1.30 -9.31
CA HIS A 119 -4.74 0.90 -10.43
C HIS A 119 -4.02 -0.13 -11.27
N ASP A 120 -4.64 -1.28 -11.42
CA ASP A 120 -4.17 -2.42 -12.19
C ASP A 120 -5.15 -2.70 -13.31
N ARG A 121 -4.65 -2.96 -14.50
CA ARG A 121 -5.45 -3.40 -15.64
C ARG A 121 -4.72 -4.47 -16.41
N PHE A 122 -5.45 -5.47 -16.83
CA PHE A 122 -4.91 -6.47 -17.74
C PHE A 122 -6.00 -7.11 -18.57
N HIS A 123 -5.63 -7.51 -19.78
CA HIS A 123 -6.33 -8.46 -20.61
C HIS A 123 -5.30 -9.28 -21.37
N PHE A 124 -5.55 -10.55 -21.54
CA PHE A 124 -4.63 -11.47 -22.21
C PHE A 124 -5.25 -12.07 -23.47
N ASP A 125 -6.55 -11.98 -23.60
CA ASP A 125 -7.31 -12.37 -24.78
C ASP A 125 -8.27 -11.23 -25.15
N GLU A 126 -8.92 -11.33 -26.30
CA GLU A 126 -9.88 -10.32 -26.76
C GLU A 126 -11.19 -10.36 -25.96
N VAL A 127 -11.39 -11.36 -25.08
CA VAL A 127 -12.67 -11.68 -24.47
C VAL A 127 -12.91 -10.90 -23.18
N GLU A 128 -11.93 -10.87 -22.26
CA GLU A 128 -12.13 -10.31 -20.94
C GLU A 128 -11.10 -9.26 -20.57
N ARG A 129 -11.57 -8.15 -20.03
CA ARG A 129 -10.76 -7.05 -19.48
C ARG A 129 -10.97 -6.95 -17.98
N TYR A 130 -9.90 -6.86 -17.27
CA TYR A 130 -9.88 -6.75 -15.80
C TYR A 130 -9.27 -5.43 -15.38
N ALA A 131 -9.93 -4.74 -14.46
CA ALA A 131 -9.39 -3.55 -13.81
C ALA A 131 -9.60 -3.63 -12.30
N TYR A 132 -8.55 -3.35 -11.55
CA TYR A 132 -8.57 -3.28 -10.09
C TYR A 132 -8.11 -1.91 -9.64
N GLN A 133 -8.78 -1.39 -8.63
CA GLN A 133 -8.42 -0.13 -8.01
C GLN A 133 -8.45 -0.27 -6.51
N ASN A 134 -7.39 0.21 -5.84
CA ASN A 134 -7.33 0.33 -4.40
C ASN A 134 -7.05 1.78 -4.04
N ALA A 135 -7.71 2.27 -3.00
CA ALA A 135 -7.39 3.51 -2.36
C ALA A 135 -7.48 3.33 -0.85
N SER A 136 -6.52 3.84 -0.11
CA SER A 136 -6.59 3.85 1.35
C SER A 136 -6.00 5.11 1.93
N ALA A 137 -6.54 5.52 3.08
CA ALA A 137 -5.98 6.58 3.91
C ALA A 137 -6.07 6.16 5.37
N SER A 138 -5.00 6.38 6.13
CA SER A 138 -4.97 6.08 7.55
C SER A 138 -4.26 7.15 8.35
N LEU A 139 -4.74 7.36 9.57
CA LEU A 139 -4.15 8.24 10.56
C LEU A 139 -3.79 7.40 11.78
N LYS A 140 -2.50 7.42 12.16
CA LYS A 140 -1.96 6.73 13.33
C LYS A 140 -1.41 7.75 14.32
N TRP A 141 -1.97 7.79 15.51
CA TRP A 141 -1.45 8.55 16.62
C TRP A 141 -0.84 7.62 17.67
N THR A 142 0.41 7.88 18.07
CA THR A 142 1.09 7.14 19.12
C THR A 142 1.37 8.08 20.28
N HIS A 143 0.97 7.66 21.49
CA HIS A 143 1.17 8.43 22.72
C HIS A 143 1.77 7.56 23.82
N ALA A 144 2.88 8.01 24.39
CA ALA A 144 3.47 7.41 25.59
C ALA A 144 2.85 8.07 26.83
N PHE A 145 1.91 7.40 27.48
CA PHE A 145 1.27 7.85 28.73
C PHE A 145 2.25 7.80 29.91
N HIS A 146 3.14 6.80 29.89
CA HIS A 146 4.17 6.56 30.88
C HIS A 146 5.36 5.86 30.19
N PRO A 147 6.60 5.89 30.72
CA PRO A 147 7.72 5.15 30.14
C PRO A 147 7.43 3.68 29.83
N ASN A 148 6.54 3.06 30.60
CA ASN A 148 6.15 1.66 30.45
C ASN A 148 4.79 1.45 29.78
N LEU A 149 4.07 2.51 29.39
CA LEU A 149 2.72 2.41 28.79
C LEU A 149 2.62 3.28 27.56
N THR A 150 2.46 2.65 26.42
CA THR A 150 2.23 3.31 25.11
C THR A 150 0.88 2.91 24.55
N GLY A 151 0.14 3.90 24.07
CA GLY A 151 -1.09 3.71 23.29
C GLY A 151 -0.86 4.07 21.83
N THR A 152 -1.40 3.26 20.92
CA THR A 152 -1.43 3.50 19.48
C THR A 152 -2.88 3.47 19.00
N PHE A 153 -3.32 4.58 18.42
CA PHE A 153 -4.68 4.73 17.90
C PHE A 153 -4.59 4.90 16.39
N ILE A 154 -5.34 4.07 15.68
CA ILE A 154 -5.35 4.06 14.21
C ILE A 154 -6.79 4.19 13.75
N THR A 155 -7.02 5.06 12.79
CA THR A 155 -8.27 5.11 12.03
C THR A 155 -7.95 5.18 10.56
N GLY A 156 -8.81 4.62 9.73
CA GLY A 156 -8.57 4.61 8.31
C GLY A 156 -9.80 4.24 7.50
N TYR A 157 -9.67 4.47 6.21
CA TYR A 157 -10.67 4.14 5.21
C TYR A 157 -10.00 3.45 4.03
N ASP A 158 -10.55 2.30 3.64
CA ASP A 158 -10.08 1.50 2.52
C ASP A 158 -11.19 1.36 1.49
N LEU A 159 -10.82 1.48 0.21
CA LEU A 159 -11.68 1.29 -0.93
C LEU A 159 -11.03 0.30 -1.89
N TYR A 160 -11.77 -0.70 -2.30
CA TYR A 160 -11.41 -1.64 -3.35
C TYR A 160 -12.49 -1.72 -4.40
N ASN A 161 -12.13 -1.59 -5.65
CA ASN A 161 -13.03 -1.80 -6.79
C ASN A 161 -12.41 -2.80 -7.76
N ASN A 162 -13.24 -3.72 -8.23
CA ASN A 162 -12.93 -4.65 -9.31
C ASN A 162 -13.95 -4.45 -10.41
N ARG A 163 -13.49 -4.40 -11.65
CA ARG A 163 -14.32 -4.36 -12.85
C ARG A 163 -13.83 -5.41 -13.83
N THR A 164 -14.74 -6.30 -14.23
CA THR A 164 -14.54 -7.28 -15.27
C THR A 164 -15.50 -6.98 -16.42
N GLU A 165 -14.99 -6.86 -17.62
CA GLU A 165 -15.77 -6.57 -18.82
C GLU A 165 -15.52 -7.62 -19.90
N ASN A 166 -16.60 -8.09 -20.50
CA ASN A 166 -16.57 -8.84 -21.75
C ASN A 166 -17.37 -8.04 -22.78
N THR A 167 -16.72 -7.61 -23.84
CA THR A 167 -17.32 -6.77 -24.89
C THR A 167 -17.20 -7.38 -26.29
N ASP A 168 -16.63 -8.56 -26.40
CA ASP A 168 -16.30 -9.20 -27.68
C ASP A 168 -17.55 -9.54 -28.48
N ASN A 169 -18.59 -10.12 -27.87
CA ASN A 169 -19.83 -10.45 -28.52
C ASN A 169 -21.00 -9.68 -27.90
N PRO A 170 -21.69 -8.81 -28.66
CA PRO A 170 -22.82 -8.04 -28.16
C PRO A 170 -23.96 -8.87 -27.51
N ALA A 171 -24.11 -10.14 -27.92
CA ALA A 171 -25.14 -11.03 -27.37
C ALA A 171 -24.75 -11.61 -26.01
N THR A 172 -23.45 -11.62 -25.66
CA THR A 172 -22.93 -12.14 -24.40
C THR A 172 -22.10 -11.10 -23.61
N ALA A 173 -22.14 -9.84 -24.07
CA ALA A 173 -21.45 -8.75 -23.43
C ALA A 173 -21.97 -8.53 -22.00
N TYR A 174 -21.05 -8.36 -21.07
CA TYR A 174 -21.37 -8.02 -19.67
C TYR A 174 -20.31 -7.13 -19.05
N THR A 175 -20.72 -6.41 -18.04
CA THR A 175 -19.83 -5.71 -17.12
C THR A 175 -20.19 -6.12 -15.70
N LEU A 176 -19.24 -6.68 -14.98
CA LEU A 176 -19.34 -6.99 -13.57
C LEU A 176 -18.49 -5.99 -12.78
N THR A 177 -19.13 -5.28 -11.85
CA THR A 177 -18.42 -4.38 -10.93
C THR A 177 -18.62 -4.85 -9.51
N PHE A 178 -17.54 -4.94 -8.77
CA PHE A 178 -17.52 -5.37 -7.39
C PHE A 178 -16.73 -4.36 -6.56
N GLY A 179 -17.31 -3.85 -5.50
CA GLY A 179 -16.67 -2.85 -4.64
C GLY A 179 -16.76 -3.22 -3.16
N ILE A 180 -15.73 -2.88 -2.42
CA ILE A 180 -15.71 -2.93 -0.96
C ILE A 180 -15.18 -1.58 -0.49
N ASP A 181 -15.91 -0.97 0.43
CA ASP A 181 -15.45 0.18 1.18
C ASP A 181 -15.56 -0.11 2.67
N GLN A 182 -14.54 0.30 3.41
CA GLN A 182 -14.45 -0.01 4.82
C GLN A 182 -13.85 1.15 5.60
N PHE A 183 -14.55 1.62 6.63
CA PHE A 183 -13.98 2.45 7.68
C PHE A 183 -13.61 1.60 8.88
N TYR A 184 -12.45 1.85 9.49
CA TYR A 184 -12.01 1.13 10.67
C TYR A 184 -11.36 2.03 11.71
N GLY A 185 -11.41 1.58 12.96
CA GLY A 185 -10.73 2.17 14.10
C GLY A 185 -10.10 1.09 14.96
N LYS A 186 -8.89 1.35 15.48
CA LYS A 186 -8.14 0.43 16.31
C LYS A 186 -7.42 1.19 17.42
N ALA A 187 -7.37 0.61 18.62
CA ALA A 187 -6.59 1.09 19.75
C ALA A 187 -5.78 -0.08 20.34
N ASP A 188 -4.48 0.07 20.36
CA ASP A 188 -3.54 -0.88 20.94
C ASP A 188 -2.84 -0.25 22.13
N PHE A 189 -2.73 -0.98 23.23
CA PHE A 189 -1.97 -0.57 24.41
C PHE A 189 -0.86 -1.58 24.66
N SER A 190 0.38 -1.08 24.75
CA SER A 190 1.55 -1.86 25.12
C SER A 190 2.01 -1.44 26.52
N TRP A 191 2.01 -2.38 27.43
CA TRP A 191 2.48 -2.20 28.79
C TRP A 191 3.66 -3.13 29.06
N GLN A 192 4.80 -2.56 29.45
CA GLN A 192 5.97 -3.30 29.92
C GLN A 192 5.89 -3.41 31.43
N ALA A 193 5.51 -4.60 31.92
CA ALA A 193 5.62 -4.89 33.34
C ALA A 193 7.11 -4.87 33.75
N HIS A 194 7.42 -4.42 34.98
CA HIS A 194 8.77 -4.47 35.49
C HIS A 194 9.32 -5.91 35.44
N ASP A 195 10.55 -6.05 34.95
CA ASP A 195 11.31 -7.29 35.08
C ASP A 195 11.46 -7.59 36.58
N HIS A 196 10.70 -8.55 37.06
CA HIS A 196 11.04 -9.21 38.32
C HIS A 196 12.23 -10.13 38.02
N HIS A 197 13.42 -9.73 38.50
CA HIS A 197 14.57 -10.61 38.62
C HIS A 197 14.28 -11.79 39.55
#